data_9da3b97b533240bf43b2dd64ccc88da1
#
_entry.id   9da3b97b533240bf43b2dd64ccc88da1
#
_cell.length_a   1.000
_cell.length_b   1.000
_cell.length_c   1.000
_cell.angle_alpha   90.00
_cell.angle_beta   90.00
_cell.angle_gamma   90.00
#
_symmetry.space_group_name_H-M   'P 1'
#
loop_
_entity.id
_entity.type
_entity.pdbx_description
1 polymer ?
#
loop_
_entity_poly.entity_id
_entity_poly.type
_entity_poly.pdbx_seq_one_letter_code
_entity_poly.pdbx_strand_id
1 'polypeptide(L)'
;MCYNTGMKPVIKYQGGKTKELSRIKEIAPKTIHRVVEPFCGGSAVSLHYGDTCLLNDINKAVINLYREVGGDNYPTIQRRIDEIKTYGHDELSEVYYSSRDIINDPDSHSNIDRAIAYIVMRQLCFSGMERYNSEGKFNVPFGHYKKMSCNLSPEHHNFFSKKATIYNRDAIDIIDECTEDDWIFLDPPYLDRLGYTTGDGGNNLHLRLVHAMKNTKAKWLLIHSDCEFYREMLKDYNIITKDFKYMQNFGKDKDHSGSEVKHLYITNYSTVTSNPTEENVAAII
;
A
#
# COMPACT_ATOMS: atom_id res chain seq x y z
N MET A 1 -11.39 19.17 7.87
CA MET A 1 -10.97 19.54 6.49
C MET A 1 -9.87 18.56 6.11
N CYS A 2 -10.10 17.68 5.13
CA CYS A 2 -9.04 16.77 4.67
C CYS A 2 -8.06 17.60 3.81
N TYR A 3 -6.86 17.81 4.30
CA TYR A 3 -5.81 18.48 3.56
C TYR A 3 -5.22 17.52 2.53
N ASN A 4 -5.36 17.82 1.25
CA ASN A 4 -4.58 17.16 0.21
C ASN A 4 -3.14 17.66 0.31
N THR A 5 -2.24 16.86 0.87
CA THR A 5 -0.84 17.26 1.05
C THR A 5 -0.05 17.24 -0.27
N GLY A 6 -0.54 16.53 -1.28
CA GLY A 6 0.20 16.28 -2.52
C GLY A 6 1.44 15.39 -2.37
N MET A 7 1.71 14.88 -1.16
CA MET A 7 2.86 13.99 -0.93
C MET A 7 2.72 12.70 -1.72
N LYS A 8 3.81 12.30 -2.37
CA LYS A 8 3.89 11.02 -3.08
C LYS A 8 4.65 10.02 -2.21
N PRO A 9 4.37 8.71 -2.30
CA PRO A 9 5.12 7.68 -1.60
C PRO A 9 6.63 7.81 -1.79
N VAL A 10 7.39 7.50 -0.73
CA VAL A 10 8.86 7.47 -0.75
C VAL A 10 9.38 6.37 -1.67
N ILE A 11 8.65 5.26 -1.75
CA ILE A 11 9.03 4.07 -2.53
C ILE A 11 7.99 3.73 -3.59
N LYS A 12 8.42 3.09 -4.66
CA LYS A 12 7.53 2.39 -5.58
C LYS A 12 7.05 1.12 -4.90
N TYR A 13 5.75 0.99 -4.68
CA TYR A 13 5.16 -0.20 -4.07
C TYR A 13 4.22 -0.89 -5.05
N GLN A 14 4.34 -2.21 -5.18
CA GLN A 14 3.49 -2.99 -6.08
C GLN A 14 2.05 -2.95 -5.57
N GLY A 15 1.11 -2.60 -6.42
CA GLY A 15 -0.28 -2.38 -6.02
C GLY A 15 -0.57 -1.03 -5.37
N GLY A 16 0.43 -0.13 -5.23
CA GLY A 16 0.26 1.17 -4.59
C GLY A 16 -0.86 2.02 -5.20
N LYS A 17 -1.69 2.64 -4.36
CA LYS A 17 -2.97 3.28 -4.73
C LYS A 17 -2.87 4.72 -5.22
N THR A 18 -1.66 5.22 -5.52
CA THR A 18 -1.46 6.61 -5.99
C THR A 18 -2.32 6.95 -7.21
N LYS A 19 -2.53 6.02 -8.14
CA LYS A 19 -3.35 6.22 -9.34
C LYS A 19 -4.86 6.20 -9.06
N GLU A 20 -5.27 5.66 -7.93
CA GLU A 20 -6.66 5.52 -7.52
C GLU A 20 -7.09 6.58 -6.49
N LEU A 21 -6.17 7.48 -6.06
CA LEU A 21 -6.45 8.48 -5.01
C LEU A 21 -7.63 9.40 -5.35
N SER A 22 -7.81 9.81 -6.60
CA SER A 22 -8.97 10.63 -7.00
C SER A 22 -10.27 9.90 -6.74
N ARG A 23 -10.32 8.61 -7.07
CA ARG A 23 -11.49 7.75 -6.89
C ARG A 23 -11.73 7.42 -5.42
N ILE A 24 -10.66 7.11 -4.68
CA ILE A 24 -10.73 6.89 -3.24
C ILE A 24 -11.32 8.12 -2.54
N LYS A 25 -10.92 9.33 -2.96
CA LYS A 25 -11.46 10.59 -2.43
C LYS A 25 -12.96 10.76 -2.69
N GLU A 26 -13.47 10.33 -3.83
CA GLU A 26 -14.91 10.38 -4.16
C GLU A 26 -15.74 9.47 -3.25
N ILE A 27 -15.14 8.34 -2.81
CA ILE A 27 -15.79 7.30 -2.01
C ILE A 27 -15.60 7.52 -0.51
N ALA A 28 -14.48 8.14 -0.10
CA ALA A 28 -14.12 8.37 1.30
C ALA A 28 -15.19 9.17 2.07
N PRO A 29 -15.31 8.99 3.39
CA PRO A 29 -16.21 9.77 4.22
C PRO A 29 -15.89 11.28 4.13
N LYS A 30 -16.92 12.12 4.26
CA LYS A 30 -16.75 13.60 4.25
C LYS A 30 -15.89 14.10 5.41
N THR A 31 -15.94 13.41 6.54
CA THR A 31 -15.14 13.70 7.75
C THR A 31 -14.36 12.47 8.12
N ILE A 32 -13.05 12.64 8.28
CA ILE A 32 -12.10 11.62 8.70
C ILE A 32 -11.32 12.22 9.86
N HIS A 33 -11.35 11.58 11.02
CA HIS A 33 -10.58 11.99 12.19
C HIS A 33 -9.21 11.33 12.21
N ARG A 34 -9.16 10.03 11.92
CA ARG A 34 -7.92 9.27 11.78
C ARG A 34 -8.02 8.28 10.62
N VAL A 35 -6.99 8.24 9.78
CA VAL A 35 -6.84 7.22 8.73
C VAL A 35 -6.10 6.02 9.30
N VAL A 36 -6.62 4.82 9.13
CA VAL A 36 -5.96 3.58 9.53
C VAL A 36 -5.69 2.73 8.30
N GLU A 37 -4.42 2.43 8.02
CA GLU A 37 -4.00 1.50 6.96
C GLU A 37 -3.38 0.23 7.58
N PRO A 38 -4.17 -0.85 7.79
CA PRO A 38 -3.66 -2.13 8.32
C PRO A 38 -2.70 -2.85 7.36
N PHE A 39 -2.76 -2.51 6.06
CA PHE A 39 -1.90 -2.97 4.96
C PHE A 39 -1.32 -1.73 4.27
N CYS A 40 -0.44 -1.00 4.94
CA CYS A 40 -0.08 0.34 4.48
C CYS A 40 0.83 0.36 3.24
N GLY A 41 1.64 -0.68 3.00
CA GLY A 41 2.54 -0.75 1.85
C GLY A 41 3.26 0.58 1.60
N GLY A 42 2.95 1.25 0.46
CA GLY A 42 3.50 2.56 0.11
C GLY A 42 2.86 3.75 0.83
N SER A 43 1.87 3.56 1.67
CA SER A 43 1.14 4.59 2.45
C SER A 43 0.54 5.73 1.62
N ALA A 44 0.12 5.44 0.39
CA ALA A 44 -0.34 6.48 -0.54
C ALA A 44 -1.58 7.22 -0.02
N VAL A 45 -2.48 6.54 0.67
CA VAL A 45 -3.73 7.10 1.19
C VAL A 45 -3.45 7.98 2.40
N SER A 46 -2.73 7.49 3.41
CA SER A 46 -2.37 8.29 4.58
C SER A 46 -1.53 9.52 4.23
N LEU A 47 -0.56 9.38 3.32
CA LEU A 47 0.21 10.52 2.80
C LEU A 47 -0.69 11.55 2.11
N HIS A 48 -1.73 11.12 1.41
CA HIS A 48 -2.67 12.03 0.74
C HIS A 48 -3.53 12.82 1.73
N TYR A 49 -4.08 12.14 2.75
CA TYR A 49 -4.95 12.78 3.75
C TYR A 49 -4.17 13.58 4.79
N GLY A 50 -2.97 13.15 5.16
CA GLY A 50 -1.94 13.99 5.78
C GLY A 50 -2.08 14.41 7.23
N ASP A 51 -3.13 13.98 7.94
CA ASP A 51 -3.36 14.42 9.34
C ASP A 51 -2.96 13.33 10.35
N THR A 52 -3.89 12.76 11.08
CA THR A 52 -3.60 11.70 12.05
C THR A 52 -3.78 10.35 11.39
N CYS A 53 -2.73 9.52 11.42
CA CYS A 53 -2.73 8.21 10.76
C CYS A 53 -2.20 7.11 11.66
N LEU A 54 -2.71 5.90 11.44
CA LEU A 54 -2.11 4.67 11.94
C LEU A 54 -1.69 3.83 10.72
N LEU A 55 -0.40 3.54 10.65
CA LEU A 55 0.20 2.73 9.59
C LEU A 55 0.62 1.38 10.16
N ASN A 56 0.20 0.32 9.52
CA ASN A 56 0.64 -1.03 9.86
C ASN A 56 0.96 -1.82 8.61
N ASP A 57 1.95 -2.66 8.67
CA ASP A 57 2.24 -3.68 7.66
C ASP A 57 2.96 -4.85 8.33
N ILE A 58 2.74 -6.05 7.80
CA ILE A 58 3.48 -7.24 8.23
C ILE A 58 4.91 -7.22 7.70
N ASN A 59 5.19 -6.47 6.64
CA ASN A 59 6.50 -6.32 6.04
C ASN A 59 7.39 -5.45 6.91
N LYS A 60 8.30 -6.09 7.65
CA LYS A 60 9.25 -5.42 8.55
C LYS A 60 10.13 -4.38 7.86
N ALA A 61 10.46 -4.56 6.56
CA ALA A 61 11.32 -3.62 5.84
C ALA A 61 10.59 -2.29 5.55
N VAL A 62 9.29 -2.34 5.21
CA VAL A 62 8.44 -1.16 5.07
C VAL A 62 8.37 -0.39 6.39
N ILE A 63 8.08 -1.09 7.46
CA ILE A 63 7.92 -0.47 8.79
C ILE A 63 9.24 0.10 9.30
N ASN A 64 10.36 -0.60 9.10
CA ASN A 64 11.68 -0.09 9.42
C ASN A 64 11.95 1.23 8.66
N LEU A 65 11.68 1.26 7.35
CA LEU A 65 11.84 2.47 6.55
C LEU A 65 11.07 3.67 7.16
N TYR A 66 9.81 3.49 7.49
CA TYR A 66 8.98 4.59 8.01
C TYR A 66 9.42 5.06 9.39
N ARG A 67 9.84 4.13 10.27
CA ARG A 67 10.40 4.48 11.59
C ARG A 67 11.72 5.24 11.46
N GLU A 68 12.60 4.80 10.59
CA GLU A 68 13.91 5.46 10.38
C GLU A 68 13.77 6.83 9.71
N VAL A 69 12.84 6.99 8.75
CA VAL A 69 12.52 8.29 8.15
C VAL A 69 11.83 9.22 9.16
N GLY A 70 11.00 8.70 10.05
CA GLY A 70 10.36 9.48 11.13
C GLY A 70 11.28 9.78 12.31
N GLY A 71 12.42 9.08 12.43
CA GLY A 71 13.35 9.18 13.55
C GLY A 71 14.51 10.16 13.32
N ASP A 72 15.43 10.17 14.27
CA ASP A 72 16.61 11.06 14.28
C ASP A 72 17.61 10.75 13.14
N ASN A 73 17.47 9.58 12.51
CA ASN A 73 18.35 9.14 11.42
C ASN A 73 17.98 9.74 10.06
N TYR A 74 16.86 10.46 9.96
CA TYR A 74 16.39 11.06 8.71
C TYR A 74 17.47 11.88 7.97
N PRO A 75 18.26 12.79 8.60
CA PRO A 75 19.28 13.57 7.90
C PRO A 75 20.35 12.70 7.22
N THR A 76 20.72 11.58 7.86
CA THR A 76 21.67 10.62 7.30
C THR A 76 21.09 9.90 6.10
N ILE A 77 19.85 9.44 6.20
CA ILE A 77 19.13 8.78 5.10
C ILE A 77 18.97 9.75 3.93
N GLN A 78 18.50 10.97 4.18
CA GLN A 78 18.30 11.99 3.14
C GLN A 78 19.59 12.27 2.38
N ARG A 79 20.68 12.55 3.10
CA ARG A 79 22.00 12.81 2.51
C ARG A 79 22.47 11.66 1.63
N ARG A 80 22.33 10.42 2.11
CA ARG A 80 22.76 9.24 1.33
C ARG A 80 21.89 9.03 0.08
N ILE A 81 20.60 9.24 0.18
CA ILE A 81 19.70 9.16 -0.97
C ILE A 81 20.01 10.26 -1.99
N ASP A 82 20.30 11.49 -1.54
CA ASP A 82 20.65 12.59 -2.45
C ASP A 82 21.99 12.34 -3.15
N GLU A 83 22.96 11.75 -2.47
CA GLU A 83 24.22 11.27 -3.08
C GLU A 83 23.92 10.22 -4.16
N ILE A 84 23.15 9.18 -3.87
CA ILE A 84 22.84 8.10 -4.83
C ILE A 84 22.06 8.63 -6.06
N LYS A 85 21.26 9.68 -5.92
CA LYS A 85 20.58 10.34 -7.05
C LYS A 85 21.57 10.94 -8.07
N THR A 86 22.82 11.19 -7.70
CA THR A 86 23.85 11.71 -8.59
C THR A 86 24.58 10.63 -9.38
N TYR A 87 24.40 9.36 -9.02
CA TYR A 87 25.08 8.21 -9.60
C TYR A 87 24.66 7.96 -11.05
N GLY A 88 25.64 7.52 -11.86
CA GLY A 88 25.42 7.01 -13.21
C GLY A 88 24.89 5.56 -13.21
N HIS A 89 24.63 5.03 -14.40
CA HIS A 89 24.04 3.71 -14.59
C HIS A 89 24.81 2.59 -13.88
N ASP A 90 26.13 2.55 -14.00
CA ASP A 90 26.94 1.45 -13.46
C ASP A 90 27.01 1.53 -11.93
N GLU A 91 27.20 2.71 -11.37
CA GLU A 91 27.15 2.95 -9.92
C GLU A 91 25.76 2.62 -9.34
N LEU A 92 24.67 2.94 -10.07
CA LEU A 92 23.31 2.57 -9.67
C LEU A 92 23.12 1.06 -9.68
N SER A 93 23.73 0.35 -10.62
CA SER A 93 23.69 -1.12 -10.65
C SER A 93 24.43 -1.72 -9.45
N GLU A 94 25.63 -1.22 -9.13
CA GLU A 94 26.41 -1.68 -7.99
C GLU A 94 25.68 -1.44 -6.66
N VAL A 95 25.21 -0.22 -6.43
CA VAL A 95 24.48 0.11 -5.20
C VAL A 95 23.15 -0.66 -5.09
N TYR A 96 22.51 -0.98 -6.22
CA TYR A 96 21.31 -1.81 -6.24
C TYR A 96 21.58 -3.23 -5.73
N TYR A 97 22.61 -3.91 -6.27
CA TYR A 97 22.93 -5.27 -5.87
C TYR A 97 23.42 -5.33 -4.42
N SER A 98 24.26 -4.39 -3.99
CA SER A 98 24.66 -4.22 -2.59
C SER A 98 23.42 -4.02 -1.67
N SER A 99 22.48 -3.17 -2.07
CA SER A 99 21.25 -2.95 -1.32
C SER A 99 20.37 -4.22 -1.25
N ARG A 100 20.32 -5.00 -2.34
CA ARG A 100 19.60 -6.27 -2.37
C ARG A 100 20.22 -7.28 -1.40
N ASP A 101 21.54 -7.32 -1.29
CA ASP A 101 22.24 -8.20 -0.37
C ASP A 101 21.95 -7.81 1.09
N ILE A 102 21.94 -6.52 1.42
CA ILE A 102 21.53 -6.00 2.73
C ILE A 102 20.10 -6.43 3.09
N ILE A 103 19.16 -6.33 2.14
CA ILE A 103 17.76 -6.72 2.38
C ILE A 103 17.62 -8.24 2.55
N ASN A 104 18.47 -9.02 1.89
CA ASN A 104 18.50 -10.49 2.00
C ASN A 104 19.26 -11.02 3.21
N ASP A 105 20.01 -10.18 3.91
CA ASP A 105 20.70 -10.48 5.18
C ASP A 105 20.44 -9.38 6.22
N PRO A 106 19.18 -9.18 6.64
CA PRO A 106 18.79 -8.03 7.46
C PRO A 106 19.41 -8.04 8.86
N ASP A 107 19.80 -9.18 9.39
CA ASP A 107 20.31 -9.32 10.76
C ASP A 107 21.75 -8.84 10.90
N SER A 108 22.51 -8.81 9.80
CA SER A 108 23.89 -8.34 9.77
C SER A 108 24.03 -6.83 9.55
N HIS A 109 22.92 -6.08 9.42
CA HIS A 109 22.94 -4.68 9.03
C HIS A 109 22.10 -3.80 9.96
N SER A 110 22.53 -2.53 10.13
CA SER A 110 21.81 -1.55 10.94
C SER A 110 20.43 -1.20 10.34
N ASN A 111 19.51 -0.71 11.18
CA ASN A 111 18.20 -0.26 10.71
C ASN A 111 18.32 0.86 9.66
N ILE A 112 19.31 1.75 9.80
CA ILE A 112 19.56 2.84 8.83
C ILE A 112 19.98 2.27 7.48
N ASP A 113 20.95 1.34 7.47
CA ASP A 113 21.42 0.72 6.23
C ASP A 113 20.30 -0.03 5.53
N ARG A 114 19.48 -0.75 6.29
CA ARG A 114 18.30 -1.44 5.78
C ARG A 114 17.25 -0.49 5.21
N ALA A 115 17.01 0.67 5.84
CA ALA A 115 16.08 1.68 5.33
C ALA A 115 16.56 2.28 4.01
N ILE A 116 17.86 2.66 3.93
CA ILE A 116 18.48 3.16 2.69
C ILE A 116 18.41 2.08 1.59
N ALA A 117 18.86 0.87 1.91
CA ALA A 117 18.86 -0.25 0.98
C ALA A 117 17.44 -0.56 0.45
N TYR A 118 16.42 -0.48 1.30
CA TYR A 118 15.04 -0.71 0.89
C TYR A 118 14.56 0.37 -0.07
N ILE A 119 14.87 1.65 0.17
CA ILE A 119 14.55 2.75 -0.77
C ILE A 119 15.21 2.46 -2.12
N VAL A 120 16.52 2.20 -2.13
CA VAL A 120 17.30 1.97 -3.36
C VAL A 120 16.73 0.78 -4.13
N MET A 121 16.52 -0.34 -3.46
CA MET A 121 15.99 -1.55 -4.05
C MET A 121 14.61 -1.31 -4.67
N ARG A 122 13.69 -0.66 -3.95
CA ARG A 122 12.33 -0.38 -4.45
C ARG A 122 12.30 0.62 -5.59
N GLN A 123 13.23 1.58 -5.64
CA GLN A 123 13.31 2.56 -6.72
C GLN A 123 13.94 2.00 -7.99
N LEU A 124 14.90 1.07 -7.86
CA LEU A 124 15.73 0.62 -8.96
C LEU A 124 15.47 -0.83 -9.42
N CYS A 125 14.62 -1.61 -8.73
CA CYS A 125 14.25 -2.94 -9.20
C CYS A 125 13.48 -2.88 -10.54
N PHE A 126 13.66 -3.92 -11.37
CA PHE A 126 12.99 -4.03 -12.65
C PHE A 126 11.46 -3.89 -12.52
N SER A 127 10.89 -2.93 -13.23
CA SER A 127 9.44 -2.64 -13.25
C SER A 127 8.78 -2.41 -11.88
N GLY A 128 9.53 -2.14 -10.81
CA GLY A 128 8.96 -2.02 -9.47
C GLY A 128 8.40 -3.34 -8.91
N MET A 129 8.80 -4.47 -9.50
CA MET A 129 8.31 -5.80 -9.09
C MET A 129 8.71 -6.15 -7.67
N GLU A 130 7.92 -7.04 -7.07
CA GLU A 130 8.26 -7.72 -5.83
C GLU A 130 8.21 -9.22 -6.06
N ARG A 131 9.35 -9.88 -5.88
CA ARG A 131 9.48 -11.33 -6.09
C ARG A 131 10.56 -11.89 -5.19
N TYR A 132 10.25 -13.01 -4.57
CA TYR A 132 11.16 -13.78 -3.71
C TYR A 132 11.37 -15.17 -4.30
N ASN A 133 12.53 -15.76 -4.04
CA ASN A 133 12.82 -17.15 -4.39
C ASN A 133 12.26 -18.09 -3.31
N SER A 134 12.47 -19.41 -3.49
CA SER A 134 12.04 -20.43 -2.53
C SER A 134 12.68 -20.34 -1.14
N GLU A 135 13.80 -19.61 -1.03
CA GLU A 135 14.47 -19.33 0.25
C GLU A 135 13.96 -18.05 0.92
N GLY A 136 12.96 -17.37 0.34
CA GLY A 136 12.42 -16.10 0.84
C GLY A 136 13.32 -14.89 0.53
N LYS A 137 14.33 -15.03 -0.34
CA LYS A 137 15.22 -13.93 -0.71
C LYS A 137 14.68 -13.16 -1.91
N PHE A 138 14.73 -11.84 -1.82
CA PHE A 138 14.36 -10.95 -2.92
C PHE A 138 15.29 -11.16 -4.12
N ASN A 139 14.73 -11.44 -5.30
CA ASN A 139 15.50 -11.87 -6.47
C ASN A 139 15.17 -11.12 -7.77
N VAL A 140 14.53 -9.95 -7.69
CA VAL A 140 14.30 -9.12 -8.87
C VAL A 140 15.62 -8.51 -9.34
N PRO A 141 15.91 -8.45 -10.65
CA PRO A 141 17.11 -7.81 -11.17
C PRO A 141 17.02 -6.27 -11.14
N PHE A 142 18.16 -5.62 -11.32
CA PHE A 142 18.24 -4.19 -11.58
C PHE A 142 17.44 -3.80 -12.83
N GLY A 143 16.72 -2.67 -12.75
CA GLY A 143 15.84 -2.20 -13.83
C GLY A 143 16.50 -1.38 -14.92
N HIS A 144 17.85 -1.36 -14.99
CA HIS A 144 18.64 -0.62 -15.97
C HIS A 144 18.34 0.90 -16.03
N TYR A 145 18.05 1.48 -14.86
CA TYR A 145 17.79 2.92 -14.76
C TYR A 145 19.06 3.76 -14.99
N LYS A 146 18.92 4.85 -15.73
CA LYS A 146 19.99 5.85 -15.94
C LYS A 146 20.09 6.85 -14.81
N LYS A 147 19.02 7.02 -14.03
CA LYS A 147 18.93 7.93 -12.86
C LYS A 147 17.96 7.35 -11.84
N MET A 148 18.28 7.54 -10.57
CA MET A 148 17.34 7.26 -9.50
C MET A 148 16.46 8.47 -9.21
N SER A 149 15.14 8.26 -9.11
CA SER A 149 14.22 9.26 -8.56
C SER A 149 13.66 8.77 -7.23
N CYS A 150 13.61 9.63 -6.24
CA CYS A 150 13.02 9.35 -4.94
C CYS A 150 12.36 10.62 -4.41
N ASN A 151 11.17 10.49 -3.88
CA ASN A 151 10.37 11.62 -3.36
C ASN A 151 10.68 11.94 -1.89
N LEU A 152 11.67 11.28 -1.27
CA LEU A 152 12.02 11.54 0.12
C LEU A 152 12.29 13.02 0.35
N SER A 153 11.68 13.58 1.38
CA SER A 153 11.73 15.00 1.70
C SER A 153 11.46 15.27 3.19
N PRO A 154 11.73 16.49 3.70
CA PRO A 154 11.42 16.87 5.08
C PRO A 154 9.94 16.70 5.47
N GLU A 155 9.03 16.83 4.52
CA GLU A 155 7.61 16.62 4.75
C GLU A 155 7.31 15.17 5.14
N HIS A 156 8.01 14.20 4.54
CA HIS A 156 7.91 12.79 4.92
C HIS A 156 8.41 12.55 6.35
N HIS A 157 9.55 13.16 6.72
CA HIS A 157 10.03 13.10 8.10
C HIS A 157 8.99 13.67 9.08
N ASN A 158 8.46 14.86 8.81
CA ASN A 158 7.44 15.47 9.65
C ASN A 158 6.16 14.61 9.74
N PHE A 159 5.75 13.99 8.64
CA PHE A 159 4.60 13.09 8.61
C PHE A 159 4.82 11.86 9.49
N PHE A 160 5.90 11.10 9.25
CA PHE A 160 6.17 9.86 9.99
C PHE A 160 6.52 10.10 11.45
N SER A 161 7.11 11.25 11.81
CA SER A 161 7.49 11.57 13.20
C SER A 161 6.33 12.12 14.04
N LYS A 162 5.39 12.87 13.42
CA LYS A 162 4.41 13.65 14.20
C LYS A 162 2.96 13.28 13.92
N LYS A 163 2.67 12.68 12.77
CA LYS A 163 1.30 12.43 12.33
C LYS A 163 0.96 10.95 12.22
N ALA A 164 1.96 10.06 12.11
CA ALA A 164 1.77 8.64 11.95
C ALA A 164 2.17 7.86 13.21
N THR A 165 1.26 7.00 13.68
CA THR A 165 1.60 5.91 14.60
C THR A 165 1.92 4.68 13.75
N ILE A 166 3.07 4.02 13.99
CA ILE A 166 3.61 3.00 13.10
C ILE A 166 3.76 1.66 13.82
N TYR A 167 3.03 0.65 13.35
CA TYR A 167 3.04 -0.71 13.90
C TYR A 167 3.58 -1.73 12.89
N ASN A 168 4.02 -2.89 13.42
CA ASN A 168 4.33 -4.09 12.67
C ASN A 168 3.64 -5.26 13.38
N ARG A 169 2.36 -5.42 13.10
CA ARG A 169 1.47 -6.38 13.77
C ARG A 169 0.57 -7.08 12.75
N ASP A 170 -0.19 -8.07 13.19
CA ASP A 170 -1.29 -8.62 12.39
C ASP A 170 -2.33 -7.52 12.11
N ALA A 171 -2.77 -7.44 10.87
CA ALA A 171 -3.74 -6.43 10.43
C ALA A 171 -5.08 -6.55 11.15
N ILE A 172 -5.47 -7.76 11.53
CA ILE A 172 -6.73 -8.02 12.24
C ILE A 172 -6.69 -7.39 13.63
N ASP A 173 -5.58 -7.52 14.37
CA ASP A 173 -5.44 -6.88 15.67
C ASP A 173 -5.60 -5.35 15.58
N ILE A 174 -5.09 -4.74 14.50
CA ILE A 174 -5.26 -3.31 14.25
C ILE A 174 -6.72 -2.95 13.99
N ILE A 175 -7.44 -3.75 13.20
CA ILE A 175 -8.86 -3.50 12.89
C ILE A 175 -9.72 -3.64 14.14
N ASP A 176 -9.45 -4.65 14.99
CA ASP A 176 -10.19 -4.91 16.23
C ASP A 176 -10.02 -3.79 17.28
N GLU A 177 -8.92 -3.04 17.21
CA GLU A 177 -8.65 -1.88 18.07
C GLU A 177 -9.24 -0.56 17.54
N CYS A 178 -9.83 -0.54 16.32
CA CYS A 178 -10.40 0.65 15.73
C CYS A 178 -11.74 1.03 16.36
N THR A 179 -12.01 2.34 16.39
CA THR A 179 -13.22 2.94 16.95
C THR A 179 -14.08 3.59 15.85
N GLU A 180 -15.24 4.10 16.20
CA GLU A 180 -16.14 4.83 15.28
C GLU A 180 -15.55 6.11 14.69
N ASP A 181 -14.50 6.67 15.32
CA ASP A 181 -13.77 7.86 14.85
C ASP A 181 -12.77 7.53 13.74
N ASP A 182 -12.51 6.24 13.50
CA ASP A 182 -11.53 5.79 12.54
C ASP A 182 -12.14 5.59 11.15
N TRP A 183 -11.33 5.86 10.14
CA TRP A 183 -11.59 5.40 8.78
C TRP A 183 -10.49 4.43 8.36
N ILE A 184 -10.89 3.17 8.20
CA ILE A 184 -9.98 2.08 7.83
C ILE A 184 -9.92 1.98 6.31
N PHE A 185 -8.74 2.10 5.74
CA PHE A 185 -8.47 1.83 4.34
C PHE A 185 -7.81 0.45 4.20
N LEU A 186 -8.48 -0.47 3.51
CA LEU A 186 -8.09 -1.87 3.38
C LEU A 186 -7.66 -2.17 1.94
N ASP A 187 -6.40 -2.51 1.76
CA ASP A 187 -5.79 -2.96 0.51
C ASP A 187 -4.97 -4.24 0.76
N PRO A 188 -5.64 -5.35 1.13
CA PRO A 188 -4.96 -6.60 1.42
C PRO A 188 -4.32 -7.19 0.16
N PRO A 189 -3.36 -8.12 0.28
CA PRO A 189 -2.85 -8.89 -0.86
C PRO A 189 -4.02 -9.52 -1.62
N TYR A 190 -4.03 -9.38 -2.96
CA TYR A 190 -5.17 -9.88 -3.76
C TYR A 190 -5.17 -11.39 -3.86
N LEU A 191 -6.37 -11.99 -3.77
CA LEU A 191 -6.57 -13.44 -3.77
C LEU A 191 -5.99 -14.14 -5.01
N ASP A 192 -6.06 -13.51 -6.16
CA ASP A 192 -5.56 -14.03 -7.44
C ASP A 192 -4.04 -13.95 -7.61
N ARG A 193 -3.36 -13.10 -6.82
CA ARG A 193 -1.90 -12.89 -6.88
C ARG A 193 -1.10 -13.72 -5.89
N LEU A 194 -1.72 -14.13 -4.83
CA LEU A 194 -1.12 -15.10 -3.91
C LEU A 194 -1.23 -16.44 -4.62
N GLY A 195 -0.21 -16.89 -5.34
CA GLY A 195 -0.21 -18.19 -6.02
C GLY A 195 -0.80 -19.31 -5.16
N TYR A 196 -2.11 -19.33 -5.05
CA TYR A 196 -2.91 -20.25 -4.26
C TYR A 196 -2.92 -21.64 -4.87
N THR A 197 -1.75 -22.19 -4.93
CA THR A 197 -1.59 -23.62 -5.07
C THR A 197 -0.94 -24.10 -3.79
N THR A 198 -1.67 -24.36 -2.78
CA THR A 198 -1.28 -25.13 -1.60
C THR A 198 -1.43 -24.40 -0.26
N GLY A 199 -2.35 -24.89 0.51
CA GLY A 199 -2.36 -24.81 1.99
C GLY A 199 -2.97 -23.53 2.56
N ASP A 200 -3.90 -23.71 3.38
CA ASP A 200 -4.73 -22.90 4.29
C ASP A 200 -4.39 -21.42 4.61
N GLY A 201 -3.20 -20.90 4.24
CA GLY A 201 -2.71 -19.62 4.74
C GLY A 201 -3.46 -18.39 4.21
N GLY A 202 -3.84 -18.37 2.94
CA GLY A 202 -4.39 -17.17 2.34
C GLY A 202 -5.89 -17.01 2.52
N ASN A 203 -6.65 -18.06 2.38
CA ASN A 203 -8.10 -18.05 2.67
C ASN A 203 -8.36 -17.68 4.13
N ASN A 204 -7.48 -18.06 5.06
CA ASN A 204 -7.60 -17.70 6.46
C ASN A 204 -7.48 -16.18 6.68
N LEU A 205 -6.54 -15.49 6.04
CA LEU A 205 -6.44 -14.02 6.17
C LEU A 205 -7.73 -13.33 5.72
N HIS A 206 -8.25 -13.66 4.53
CA HIS A 206 -9.44 -13.00 3.98
C HIS A 206 -10.71 -13.32 4.77
N LEU A 207 -10.86 -14.54 5.28
CA LEU A 207 -11.97 -14.89 6.18
C LEU A 207 -11.89 -14.13 7.51
N ARG A 208 -10.71 -14.06 8.14
CA ARG A 208 -10.48 -13.26 9.35
C ARG A 208 -10.74 -11.77 9.09
N LEU A 209 -10.28 -11.27 7.95
CA LEU A 209 -10.49 -9.87 7.54
C LEU A 209 -11.97 -9.54 7.40
N VAL A 210 -12.74 -10.37 6.69
CA VAL A 210 -14.20 -10.18 6.56
C VAL A 210 -14.87 -10.23 7.94
N HIS A 211 -14.45 -11.13 8.82
CA HIS A 211 -14.99 -11.20 10.19
C HIS A 211 -14.73 -9.90 10.96
N ALA A 212 -13.48 -9.41 10.97
CA ALA A 212 -13.12 -8.16 11.63
C ALA A 212 -13.86 -6.95 11.03
N MET A 213 -13.97 -6.88 9.69
CA MET A 213 -14.72 -5.83 8.99
C MET A 213 -16.20 -5.78 9.37
N LYS A 214 -16.83 -6.94 9.59
CA LYS A 214 -18.26 -7.02 9.99
C LYS A 214 -18.47 -6.64 11.46
N ASN A 215 -17.48 -6.79 12.32
CA ASN A 215 -17.58 -6.55 13.75
C ASN A 215 -17.10 -5.15 14.18
N THR A 216 -16.23 -4.49 13.40
CA THR A 216 -15.75 -3.16 13.74
C THR A 216 -16.85 -2.10 13.64
N LYS A 217 -16.81 -1.10 14.54
CA LYS A 217 -17.66 0.10 14.48
C LYS A 217 -17.08 1.18 13.57
N ALA A 218 -15.82 1.06 13.18
CA ALA A 218 -15.15 2.00 12.29
C ALA A 218 -15.77 1.99 10.90
N LYS A 219 -15.68 3.12 10.21
CA LYS A 219 -15.97 3.17 8.77
C LYS A 219 -14.81 2.55 8.01
N TRP A 220 -15.10 1.75 6.99
CA TRP A 220 -14.04 1.15 6.19
C TRP A 220 -14.33 1.16 4.69
N LEU A 221 -13.26 1.24 3.91
CA LEU A 221 -13.22 1.05 2.47
C LEU A 221 -12.26 -0.10 2.16
N LEU A 222 -12.77 -1.16 1.56
CA LEU A 222 -11.97 -2.25 0.98
C LEU A 222 -11.80 -2.02 -0.52
N ILE A 223 -10.57 -2.15 -1.02
CA ILE A 223 -10.27 -2.26 -2.45
C ILE A 223 -9.67 -3.63 -2.72
N HIS A 224 -10.20 -4.30 -3.75
CA HIS A 224 -9.72 -5.61 -4.18
C HIS A 224 -9.99 -5.82 -5.68
N SER A 225 -9.29 -6.74 -6.34
CA SER A 225 -9.70 -7.24 -7.65
C SER A 225 -11.11 -7.85 -7.56
N ASP A 226 -11.88 -7.74 -8.64
CA ASP A 226 -13.23 -8.32 -8.69
C ASP A 226 -13.17 -9.83 -8.50
N CYS A 227 -13.77 -10.35 -7.45
CA CYS A 227 -13.82 -11.76 -7.15
C CYS A 227 -15.12 -12.15 -6.44
N GLU A 228 -15.57 -13.39 -6.68
CA GLU A 228 -16.80 -13.96 -6.12
C GLU A 228 -16.76 -13.96 -4.59
N PHE A 229 -15.61 -14.29 -3.98
CA PHE A 229 -15.46 -14.34 -2.53
C PHE A 229 -15.95 -13.06 -1.84
N TYR A 230 -15.43 -11.89 -2.23
CA TYR A 230 -15.84 -10.64 -1.59
C TYR A 230 -17.24 -10.20 -1.97
N ARG A 231 -17.69 -10.51 -3.21
CA ARG A 231 -19.08 -10.24 -3.62
C ARG A 231 -20.09 -10.98 -2.75
N GLU A 232 -19.86 -12.26 -2.47
CA GLU A 232 -20.74 -13.06 -1.63
C GLU A 232 -20.63 -12.70 -0.14
N MET A 233 -19.42 -12.59 0.36
CA MET A 233 -19.19 -12.35 1.78
C MET A 233 -19.63 -10.95 2.24
N LEU A 234 -19.66 -9.97 1.33
CA LEU A 234 -19.98 -8.57 1.62
C LEU A 234 -21.17 -8.06 0.80
N LYS A 235 -22.08 -8.93 0.34
CA LYS A 235 -23.24 -8.60 -0.51
C LYS A 235 -24.20 -7.57 0.10
N ASP A 236 -24.25 -7.50 1.43
CA ASP A 236 -25.12 -6.58 2.18
C ASP A 236 -24.50 -5.17 2.34
N TYR A 237 -23.31 -4.94 1.80
CA TYR A 237 -22.59 -3.67 1.86
C TYR A 237 -22.62 -2.94 0.52
N ASN A 238 -22.18 -1.67 0.49
CA ASN A 238 -22.13 -0.91 -0.75
C ASN A 238 -20.98 -1.39 -1.63
N ILE A 239 -21.27 -2.01 -2.77
CA ILE A 239 -20.28 -2.52 -3.72
C ILE A 239 -20.29 -1.64 -4.97
N ILE A 240 -19.17 -0.99 -5.27
CA ILE A 240 -18.92 -0.22 -6.48
C ILE A 240 -17.87 -0.95 -7.29
N THR A 241 -18.16 -1.24 -8.56
CA THR A 241 -17.23 -1.88 -9.49
C THR A 241 -16.71 -0.84 -10.48
N LYS A 242 -15.40 -0.78 -10.70
CA LYS A 242 -14.77 0.12 -11.67
C LYS A 242 -13.68 -0.58 -12.46
N ASP A 243 -13.56 -0.22 -13.75
CA ASP A 243 -12.48 -0.69 -14.59
C ASP A 243 -11.17 0.02 -14.23
N PHE A 244 -10.11 -0.74 -14.13
CA PHE A 244 -8.76 -0.27 -13.87
C PHE A 244 -7.78 -0.83 -14.91
N LYS A 245 -6.94 0.03 -15.49
CA LYS A 245 -5.92 -0.38 -16.46
C LYS A 245 -4.54 -0.46 -15.80
N TYR A 246 -3.98 -1.67 -15.76
CA TYR A 246 -2.57 -1.83 -15.42
C TYR A 246 -1.70 -1.48 -16.63
N MET A 247 -0.78 -0.54 -16.46
CA MET A 247 0.13 -0.10 -17.54
C MET A 247 1.30 -1.08 -17.81
N GLN A 248 1.32 -2.24 -17.18
CA GLN A 248 2.41 -3.23 -17.35
C GLN A 248 1.83 -4.55 -17.83
N ASN A 249 2.20 -4.93 -19.06
CA ASN A 249 2.02 -6.28 -19.56
C ASN A 249 3.26 -7.12 -19.22
N PHE A 250 3.09 -8.14 -18.40
CA PHE A 250 4.13 -9.13 -18.11
C PHE A 250 4.20 -10.28 -19.14
N GLY A 251 3.58 -10.13 -20.31
CA GLY A 251 3.55 -11.12 -21.39
C GLY A 251 4.49 -10.78 -22.55
N LYS A 252 4.89 -11.81 -23.31
CA LYS A 252 5.76 -11.69 -24.50
C LYS A 252 5.06 -11.04 -25.71
N ASP A 253 3.77 -10.79 -25.63
CA ASP A 253 3.00 -10.19 -26.71
C ASP A 253 3.13 -8.67 -26.66
N LYS A 254 3.65 -8.11 -27.75
CA LYS A 254 3.96 -6.69 -27.94
C LYS A 254 2.70 -5.81 -28.14
N ASP A 255 1.53 -6.30 -27.80
CA ASP A 255 0.32 -5.50 -27.85
C ASP A 255 0.24 -4.67 -26.56
N HIS A 256 0.42 -3.35 -26.71
CA HIS A 256 0.43 -2.37 -25.61
C HIS A 256 -0.94 -2.13 -24.97
N SER A 257 -1.91 -3.01 -25.15
CA SER A 257 -3.17 -3.01 -24.43
C SER A 257 -2.95 -3.52 -23.03
N GLY A 258 -2.82 -2.61 -22.04
CA GLY A 258 -2.76 -2.97 -20.62
C GLY A 258 -3.95 -3.86 -20.25
N SER A 259 -3.74 -4.87 -19.41
CA SER A 259 -4.84 -5.71 -18.94
C SER A 259 -5.85 -4.86 -18.19
N GLU A 260 -7.10 -4.82 -18.67
CA GLU A 260 -8.21 -4.25 -17.94
C GLU A 260 -8.60 -5.20 -16.81
N VAL A 261 -8.61 -4.70 -15.61
CA VAL A 261 -9.04 -5.45 -14.41
C VAL A 261 -10.13 -4.65 -13.74
N LYS A 262 -11.16 -5.33 -13.26
CA LYS A 262 -12.18 -4.68 -12.46
C LYS A 262 -11.75 -4.66 -11.00
N HIS A 263 -11.84 -3.49 -10.37
CA HIS A 263 -11.67 -3.35 -8.93
C HIS A 263 -13.04 -3.19 -8.26
N LEU A 264 -13.16 -3.86 -7.12
CA LEU A 264 -14.24 -3.65 -6.16
C LEU A 264 -13.82 -2.58 -5.17
N TYR A 265 -14.72 -1.65 -4.89
CA TYR A 265 -14.65 -0.69 -3.80
C TYR A 265 -15.86 -0.98 -2.91
N ILE A 266 -15.63 -1.52 -1.73
CA ILE A 266 -16.69 -1.96 -0.83
C ILE A 266 -16.64 -1.14 0.45
N THR A 267 -17.79 -0.59 0.89
CA THR A 267 -17.87 0.25 2.10
C THR A 267 -19.03 -0.16 3.00
N ASN A 268 -18.86 0.04 4.32
CA ASN A 268 -19.95 -0.10 5.31
C ASN A 268 -20.71 1.22 5.55
N TYR A 269 -20.54 2.21 4.70
CA TYR A 269 -21.23 3.50 4.76
C TYR A 269 -21.73 3.91 3.37
N SER A 270 -22.78 4.76 3.32
CA SER A 270 -23.31 5.30 2.07
C SER A 270 -22.35 6.30 1.43
N THR A 271 -22.09 6.14 0.13
CA THR A 271 -21.29 7.06 -0.67
C THR A 271 -22.20 7.99 -1.48
N VAL A 272 -21.76 9.22 -1.75
CA VAL A 272 -22.55 10.20 -2.51
C VAL A 272 -22.84 9.74 -3.97
N THR A 273 -22.12 8.71 -4.43
CA THR A 273 -22.25 8.15 -5.79
C THR A 273 -23.26 7.00 -5.90
N SER A 274 -23.89 6.57 -4.81
CA SER A 274 -25.00 5.62 -4.87
C SER A 274 -26.25 6.39 -5.33
N ASN A 275 -26.47 6.47 -6.63
CA ASN A 275 -27.83 6.72 -7.13
C ASN A 275 -28.72 5.62 -6.55
N PRO A 276 -29.84 5.96 -5.89
CA PRO A 276 -30.81 4.95 -5.50
C PRO A 276 -31.28 4.29 -6.79
N THR A 277 -31.04 2.99 -6.95
CA THR A 277 -31.76 2.20 -7.93
C THR A 277 -33.25 2.32 -7.57
N GLU A 278 -34.09 2.56 -8.57
CA GLU A 278 -35.53 2.84 -8.43
C GLU A 278 -36.33 1.79 -7.61
N GLU A 279 -35.72 0.69 -7.20
CA GLU A 279 -36.34 -0.36 -6.40
C GLU A 279 -36.48 -0.04 -4.89
N ASN A 280 -35.77 0.97 -4.35
CA ASN A 280 -35.84 1.30 -2.91
C ASN A 280 -36.82 2.42 -2.56
N VAL A 281 -37.59 2.97 -3.52
CA VAL A 281 -38.59 4.02 -3.26
C VAL A 281 -39.96 3.42 -2.88
N ALA A 282 -40.19 2.13 -3.11
CA ALA A 282 -41.48 1.46 -2.86
C ALA A 282 -41.70 0.98 -1.40
N ALA A 283 -40.73 1.17 -0.51
CA ALA A 283 -40.84 0.71 0.89
C ALA A 283 -41.07 1.83 1.93
N ILE A 284 -41.32 3.06 1.48
CA ILE A 284 -41.63 4.21 2.36
C ILE A 284 -42.87 4.95 1.80
N ILE A 285 -43.98 4.24 1.64
CA ILE A 285 -45.34 4.81 1.59
C ILE A 285 -46.28 3.87 2.36
#